data_7fa60ad4ca6d5bcf738c7d280ab54f8b
#
_entry.id   7fa60ad4ca6d5bcf738c7d280ab54f8b
#
_cell.length_a   1.000
_cell.length_b   1.000
_cell.length_c   1.000
_cell.angle_alpha   90.00
_cell.angle_beta   90.00
_cell.angle_gamma   90.00
#
_symmetry.space_group_name_H-M   'P 1'
#
loop_
_entity.id
_entity.type
_entity.pdbx_description
1 polymer ?
#
loop_
_entity_poly.entity_id
_entity_poly.type
_entity_poly.pdbx_seq_one_letter_code
_entity_poly.pdbx_strand_id
1 'polypeptide(L)'
;PCSVLHAMLDAKLVCDPFYRKNEYEVRELFNQDFCYTLCFVPQKEILKQEYAELVFYGLDTLADIRLNGEFLASVDNMHRTWRLPVAGKLKKGENHLEIIFRSSLKFIREKGQDPSIHYVAKGCIRGNNYLRKAHCMFGWDWGPQLPDAGIWRPVELCAFSDARIADVRIK
;
A
#
# COMPACT_ATOMS: atom_id res chain seq x y z
N PRO A 1 4.78 -5.81 8.30
CA PRO A 1 4.86 -4.76 7.28
C PRO A 1 6.17 -4.89 6.51
N CYS A 2 6.11 -4.75 5.19
CA CYS A 2 7.27 -4.84 4.32
C CYS A 2 6.98 -4.13 3.01
N SER A 3 7.92 -3.33 2.51
CA SER A 3 7.84 -2.77 1.18
C SER A 3 8.37 -3.76 0.14
N VAL A 4 8.04 -3.54 -1.13
CA VAL A 4 8.52 -4.36 -2.25
C VAL A 4 10.03 -4.34 -2.32
N LEU A 5 10.63 -3.15 -2.26
CA LEU A 5 12.10 -3.01 -2.34
C LEU A 5 12.79 -3.74 -1.19
N HIS A 6 12.27 -3.60 0.03
CA HIS A 6 12.84 -4.28 1.19
C HIS A 6 12.79 -5.82 1.02
N ALA A 7 11.63 -6.35 0.61
CA ALA A 7 11.48 -7.77 0.36
C ALA A 7 12.42 -8.29 -0.74
N MET A 8 12.62 -7.50 -1.80
CA MET A 8 13.54 -7.85 -2.89
C MET A 8 15.01 -7.81 -2.46
N LEU A 9 15.39 -6.84 -1.60
CA LEU A 9 16.73 -6.77 -1.04
C LEU A 9 17.03 -7.95 -0.13
N ASP A 10 16.10 -8.30 0.77
CA ASP A 10 16.23 -9.45 1.67
C ASP A 10 16.35 -10.77 0.88
N ALA A 11 15.58 -10.89 -0.20
CA ALA A 11 15.65 -12.04 -1.11
C ALA A 11 16.86 -12.01 -2.06
N LYS A 12 17.70 -10.96 -2.02
CA LYS A 12 18.85 -10.75 -2.92
C LYS A 12 18.48 -10.73 -4.40
N LEU A 13 17.29 -10.28 -4.72
CA LEU A 13 16.78 -10.17 -6.10
C LEU A 13 17.19 -8.85 -6.77
N VAL A 14 17.63 -7.87 -6.00
CA VAL A 14 18.10 -6.57 -6.47
C VAL A 14 19.39 -6.18 -5.76
N CYS A 15 20.20 -5.35 -6.43
CA CYS A 15 21.38 -4.76 -5.83
C CYS A 15 21.02 -3.63 -4.87
N ASP A 16 21.93 -3.29 -3.97
CA ASP A 16 21.80 -2.12 -3.08
C ASP A 16 21.59 -0.85 -3.94
N PRO A 17 20.42 -0.19 -3.84
CA PRO A 17 20.13 0.99 -4.64
C PRO A 17 21.00 2.19 -4.30
N PHE A 18 21.59 2.22 -3.10
CA PHE A 18 22.47 3.31 -2.64
C PHE A 18 23.91 3.17 -3.11
N TYR A 19 24.26 2.06 -3.78
CA TYR A 19 25.59 1.86 -4.31
C TYR A 19 25.68 2.35 -5.75
N ARG A 20 26.51 3.41 -5.99
CA ARG A 20 26.79 3.99 -7.32
C ARG A 20 25.51 4.43 -8.05
N LYS A 21 25.19 3.75 -9.17
CA LYS A 21 24.08 4.06 -10.07
C LYS A 21 22.97 3.01 -10.04
N ASN A 22 22.99 2.09 -9.07
CA ASN A 22 22.00 1.02 -8.96
C ASN A 22 20.58 1.56 -8.77
N GLU A 23 20.43 2.74 -8.22
CA GLU A 23 19.14 3.43 -8.11
C GLU A 23 18.37 3.46 -9.42
N TYR A 24 19.06 3.69 -10.55
CA TYR A 24 18.40 3.78 -11.86
C TYR A 24 17.84 2.43 -12.32
N GLU A 25 18.55 1.34 -12.06
CA GLU A 25 18.10 -0.02 -12.39
C GLU A 25 16.95 -0.45 -11.46
N VAL A 26 17.10 -0.20 -10.15
CA VAL A 26 16.08 -0.52 -9.14
C VAL A 26 14.81 0.28 -9.39
N ARG A 27 14.90 1.54 -9.77
CA ARG A 27 13.75 2.37 -10.10
C ARG A 27 12.88 1.79 -11.22
N GLU A 28 13.48 1.15 -12.23
CA GLU A 28 12.74 0.55 -13.35
C GLU A 28 11.79 -0.58 -12.91
N LEU A 29 12.06 -1.24 -11.78
CA LEU A 29 11.18 -2.24 -11.20
C LEU A 29 9.81 -1.66 -10.86
N PHE A 30 9.74 -0.39 -10.44
CA PHE A 30 8.48 0.26 -10.07
C PHE A 30 7.62 0.66 -11.27
N ASN A 31 8.03 0.31 -12.49
CA ASN A 31 7.19 0.38 -13.68
C ASN A 31 6.23 -0.82 -13.82
N GLN A 32 6.14 -1.71 -12.85
CA GLN A 32 5.23 -2.84 -12.83
C GLN A 32 4.35 -2.83 -11.59
N ASP A 33 3.28 -3.60 -11.64
CA ASP A 33 2.39 -3.81 -10.50
C ASP A 33 2.94 -4.96 -9.64
N PHE A 34 2.64 -4.93 -8.33
CA PHE A 34 3.06 -5.96 -7.39
C PHE A 34 1.87 -6.53 -6.65
N CYS A 35 1.87 -7.84 -6.45
CA CYS A 35 0.81 -8.55 -5.74
C CYS A 35 1.33 -9.16 -4.44
N TYR A 36 0.68 -8.81 -3.33
CA TYR A 36 0.84 -9.48 -2.04
C TYR A 36 -0.30 -10.45 -1.85
N THR A 37 0.03 -11.67 -1.46
CA THR A 37 -0.96 -12.70 -1.15
C THR A 37 -0.73 -13.25 0.24
N LEU A 38 -1.82 -13.53 0.97
CA LEU A 38 -1.80 -14.15 2.28
C LEU A 38 -2.95 -15.13 2.42
N CYS A 39 -2.62 -16.38 2.76
CA CYS A 39 -3.61 -17.34 3.24
C CYS A 39 -3.65 -17.33 4.76
N PHE A 40 -4.86 -17.27 5.33
CA PHE A 40 -5.03 -17.25 6.78
C PHE A 40 -6.36 -17.93 7.20
N VAL A 41 -6.37 -18.45 8.42
CA VAL A 41 -7.57 -19.01 9.05
C VAL A 41 -7.95 -18.10 10.23
N PRO A 42 -9.13 -17.47 10.19
CA PRO A 42 -9.57 -16.60 11.27
C PRO A 42 -9.86 -17.42 12.54
N GLN A 43 -9.64 -16.83 13.70
CA GLN A 43 -10.05 -17.42 14.98
C GLN A 43 -11.57 -17.57 15.03
N LYS A 44 -12.05 -18.63 15.69
CA LYS A 44 -13.50 -18.93 15.78
C LYS A 44 -14.29 -17.80 16.45
N GLU A 45 -13.67 -17.09 17.37
CA GLU A 45 -14.22 -15.97 18.11
C GLU A 45 -14.54 -14.78 17.17
N ILE A 46 -13.68 -14.52 16.19
CA ILE A 46 -13.88 -13.48 15.16
C ILE A 46 -15.13 -13.77 14.32
N LEU A 47 -15.31 -15.04 13.94
CA LEU A 47 -16.45 -15.45 13.10
C LEU A 47 -17.81 -15.39 13.81
N LYS A 48 -17.82 -15.25 15.14
CA LYS A 48 -19.04 -15.12 15.94
C LYS A 48 -19.47 -13.67 16.14
N GLN A 49 -18.60 -12.72 15.84
CA GLN A 49 -18.89 -11.31 16.04
C GLN A 49 -19.79 -10.76 14.94
N GLU A 50 -20.59 -9.78 15.28
CA GLU A 50 -21.51 -9.10 14.36
C GLU A 50 -20.76 -8.29 13.32
N TYR A 51 -19.67 -7.64 13.74
CA TYR A 51 -18.82 -6.81 12.90
C TYR A 51 -17.42 -7.42 12.79
N ALA A 52 -16.89 -7.43 11.59
CA ALA A 52 -15.51 -7.80 11.31
C ALA A 52 -14.94 -6.86 10.23
N GLU A 53 -13.73 -6.38 10.44
CA GLU A 53 -13.04 -5.45 9.54
C GLU A 53 -11.60 -5.89 9.31
N LEU A 54 -11.15 -5.83 8.06
CA LEU A 54 -9.73 -5.75 7.75
C LEU A 54 -9.28 -4.30 7.89
N VAL A 55 -8.28 -4.06 8.74
CA VAL A 55 -7.74 -2.74 9.03
C VAL A 55 -6.34 -2.65 8.47
N PHE A 56 -6.14 -1.79 7.48
CA PHE A 56 -4.85 -1.51 6.86
C PHE A 56 -4.38 -0.14 7.38
N TYR A 57 -3.37 -0.12 8.23
CA TYR A 57 -2.86 1.13 8.81
C TYR A 57 -2.02 1.94 7.83
N GLY A 58 -1.54 1.32 6.77
CA GLY A 58 -0.81 2.00 5.70
C GLY A 58 -0.52 1.11 4.51
N LEU A 59 -1.10 1.48 3.36
CA LEU A 59 -0.83 0.88 2.06
C LEU A 59 -0.20 1.93 1.14
N ASP A 60 0.94 1.64 0.57
CA ASP A 60 1.69 2.57 -0.29
C ASP A 60 1.65 2.09 -1.74
N THR A 61 0.81 2.68 -2.54
CA THR A 61 -0.16 3.76 -2.40
C THR A 61 -1.46 3.40 -3.08
N LEU A 62 -1.40 3.09 -4.41
CA LEU A 62 -2.54 2.70 -5.22
C LEU A 62 -2.70 1.19 -5.12
N ALA A 63 -3.75 0.73 -4.43
CA ALA A 63 -3.92 -0.70 -4.27
C ALA A 63 -5.36 -1.14 -4.46
N ASP A 64 -5.53 -2.30 -5.09
CA ASP A 64 -6.80 -3.01 -5.21
C ASP A 64 -6.77 -4.22 -4.27
N ILE A 65 -7.80 -4.34 -3.42
CA ILE A 65 -7.86 -5.33 -2.34
C ILE A 65 -8.96 -6.33 -2.65
N ARG A 66 -8.64 -7.62 -2.55
CA ARG A 66 -9.57 -8.73 -2.74
C ARG A 66 -9.51 -9.70 -1.55
N LEU A 67 -10.64 -10.24 -1.18
CA LEU A 67 -10.75 -11.31 -0.19
C LEU A 67 -11.52 -12.48 -0.81
N ASN A 68 -10.93 -13.66 -0.83
CA ASN A 68 -11.52 -14.87 -1.41
C ASN A 68 -11.93 -14.71 -2.89
N GLY A 69 -11.21 -13.86 -3.65
CA GLY A 69 -11.50 -13.51 -5.04
C GLY A 69 -12.51 -12.36 -5.20
N GLU A 70 -13.25 -11.98 -4.14
CA GLU A 70 -14.18 -10.87 -4.17
C GLU A 70 -13.44 -9.54 -4.01
N PHE A 71 -13.75 -8.57 -4.87
CA PHE A 71 -13.23 -7.21 -4.76
C PHE A 71 -13.81 -6.50 -3.53
N LEU A 72 -12.95 -5.93 -2.71
CA LEU A 72 -13.35 -5.16 -1.52
C LEU A 72 -13.26 -3.66 -1.73
N ALA A 73 -12.10 -3.17 -2.21
CA ALA A 73 -11.87 -1.73 -2.37
C ALA A 73 -10.66 -1.45 -3.25
N SER A 74 -10.65 -0.24 -3.86
CA SER A 74 -9.45 0.42 -4.35
C SER A 74 -9.07 1.56 -3.40
N VAL A 75 -7.77 1.68 -3.11
CA VAL A 75 -7.22 2.70 -2.22
C VAL A 75 -6.12 3.49 -2.92
N ASP A 76 -5.90 4.76 -2.49
CA ASP A 76 -5.04 5.71 -3.20
C ASP A 76 -4.24 6.65 -2.28
N ASN A 77 -4.16 6.35 -0.98
CA ASN A 77 -3.53 7.24 -0.01
C ASN A 77 -2.75 6.45 1.04
N MET A 78 -1.41 6.60 1.04
CA MET A 78 -0.54 5.88 1.97
C MET A 78 -0.65 6.36 3.42
N HIS A 79 -1.11 7.57 3.66
CA HIS A 79 -1.18 8.18 4.99
C HIS A 79 -2.48 7.89 5.74
N ARG A 80 -3.40 7.19 5.08
CA ARG A 80 -4.73 6.90 5.61
C ARG A 80 -4.83 5.46 6.11
N THR A 81 -5.51 5.27 7.25
CA THR A 81 -5.97 3.95 7.69
C THR A 81 -7.23 3.58 6.93
N TRP A 82 -7.24 2.41 6.30
CA TRP A 82 -8.37 1.87 5.58
C TRP A 82 -9.02 0.76 6.41
N ARG A 83 -10.33 0.86 6.62
CA ARG A 83 -11.13 -0.12 7.35
C ARG A 83 -12.17 -0.69 6.41
N LEU A 84 -12.06 -1.97 6.09
CA LEU A 84 -12.91 -2.64 5.13
C LEU A 84 -13.76 -3.68 5.83
N PRO A 85 -15.11 -3.54 5.80
CA PRO A 85 -16.01 -4.53 6.42
C PRO A 85 -15.90 -5.87 5.70
N VAL A 86 -15.72 -6.93 6.47
CA VAL A 86 -15.57 -8.31 5.98
C VAL A 86 -16.48 -9.30 6.72
N ALA A 87 -17.39 -8.82 7.57
CA ALA A 87 -18.44 -9.65 8.17
C ALA A 87 -19.23 -10.35 7.07
N GLY A 88 -19.44 -11.66 7.21
CA GLY A 88 -20.14 -12.49 6.21
C GLY A 88 -19.29 -12.87 4.97
N LYS A 89 -18.09 -12.28 4.78
CA LYS A 89 -17.17 -12.62 3.69
C LYS A 89 -16.06 -13.59 4.11
N LEU A 90 -15.84 -13.73 5.42
CA LEU A 90 -14.85 -14.64 5.97
C LEU A 90 -15.36 -16.08 5.96
N LYS A 91 -14.51 -17.00 5.52
CA LYS A 91 -14.75 -18.46 5.59
C LYS A 91 -14.27 -19.00 6.92
N LYS A 92 -14.90 -20.09 7.40
CA LYS A 92 -14.45 -20.82 8.61
C LYS A 92 -13.08 -21.48 8.46
N GLY A 93 -12.70 -21.82 7.22
CA GLY A 93 -11.42 -22.38 6.87
C GLY A 93 -10.45 -21.31 6.36
N GLU A 94 -9.64 -21.71 5.38
CA GLU A 94 -8.67 -20.82 4.75
C GLU A 94 -9.33 -19.68 3.99
N ASN A 95 -8.84 -18.48 4.21
CA ASN A 95 -9.19 -17.27 3.47
C ASN A 95 -7.95 -16.80 2.70
N HIS A 96 -8.17 -16.25 1.53
CA HIS A 96 -7.15 -15.73 0.65
C HIS A 96 -7.30 -14.21 0.50
N LEU A 97 -6.35 -13.46 1.04
CA LEU A 97 -6.25 -12.01 0.90
C LEU A 97 -5.27 -11.70 -0.22
N GLU A 98 -5.67 -10.85 -1.15
CA GLU A 98 -4.84 -10.37 -2.25
C GLU A 98 -4.85 -8.84 -2.25
N ILE A 99 -3.66 -8.24 -2.38
CA ILE A 99 -3.47 -6.78 -2.48
C ILE A 99 -2.59 -6.52 -3.69
N ILE A 100 -3.15 -5.90 -4.72
CA ILE A 100 -2.44 -5.55 -5.94
C ILE A 100 -2.07 -4.08 -5.88
N PHE A 101 -0.78 -3.79 -5.70
CA PHE A 101 -0.24 -2.44 -5.78
C PHE A 101 0.03 -2.07 -7.24
N ARG A 102 -0.69 -1.07 -7.73
CA ARG A 102 -0.51 -0.53 -9.08
C ARG A 102 0.68 0.41 -9.12
N SER A 103 1.42 0.38 -10.22
CA SER A 103 2.60 1.21 -10.41
C SER A 103 2.28 2.71 -10.29
N SER A 104 2.91 3.36 -9.32
CA SER A 104 2.87 4.82 -9.18
C SER A 104 3.46 5.53 -10.40
N LEU A 105 4.50 4.96 -11.01
CA LEU A 105 5.16 5.54 -12.19
C LEU A 105 4.28 5.46 -13.44
N LYS A 106 3.57 4.35 -13.65
CA LYS A 106 2.58 4.25 -14.75
C LYS A 106 1.47 5.26 -14.56
N PHE A 107 0.90 5.32 -13.36
CA PHE A 107 -0.20 6.23 -13.04
C PHE A 107 0.14 7.69 -13.31
N ILE A 108 1.30 8.18 -12.84
CA ILE A 108 1.67 9.59 -13.06
C ILE A 108 1.97 9.91 -14.53
N ARG A 109 2.47 8.93 -15.30
CA ARG A 109 2.64 9.10 -16.76
C ARG A 109 1.30 9.19 -17.49
N GLU A 110 0.32 8.37 -17.11
CA GLU A 110 -1.01 8.36 -17.69
C GLU A 110 -1.80 9.64 -17.38
N LYS A 111 -1.58 10.24 -16.21
CA LYS A 111 -2.18 11.55 -15.85
C LYS A 111 -1.69 12.68 -16.73
N GLY A 112 -0.52 12.52 -17.35
CA GLY A 112 0.09 13.57 -18.13
C GLY A 112 0.58 14.76 -17.30
N GLN A 113 0.82 15.89 -17.95
CA GLN A 113 1.22 17.12 -17.29
C GLN A 113 0.08 18.14 -17.36
N ASP A 114 -0.54 18.41 -16.22
CA ASP A 114 -1.49 19.53 -16.08
C ASP A 114 -0.69 20.81 -15.79
N PRO A 115 -0.74 21.84 -16.66
CA PRO A 115 -0.01 23.08 -16.45
C PRO A 115 -0.44 23.85 -15.19
N SER A 116 -1.64 23.58 -14.67
CA SER A 116 -2.15 24.20 -13.44
C SER A 116 -1.52 23.62 -12.18
N ILE A 117 -0.90 22.43 -12.27
CA ILE A 117 -0.25 21.77 -11.15
C ILE A 117 1.22 22.16 -11.14
N HIS A 118 1.54 23.04 -10.17
CA HIS A 118 2.91 23.51 -10.01
C HIS A 118 3.85 22.40 -9.57
N TYR A 119 4.97 22.34 -10.25
CA TYR A 119 6.06 21.43 -9.96
C TYR A 119 6.97 22.01 -8.87
N VAL A 120 7.21 21.25 -7.82
CA VAL A 120 7.75 21.80 -6.57
C VAL A 120 9.27 21.69 -6.45
N ALA A 121 9.94 20.71 -7.08
CA ALA A 121 11.36 20.49 -6.86
C ALA A 121 12.10 19.98 -8.11
N LYS A 122 13.32 20.51 -8.30
CA LYS A 122 14.29 19.93 -9.25
C LYS A 122 14.78 18.59 -8.70
N GLY A 123 14.99 17.61 -9.60
CA GLY A 123 15.47 16.28 -9.21
C GLY A 123 14.41 15.28 -8.81
N CYS A 124 13.14 15.68 -8.66
CA CYS A 124 12.05 14.75 -8.45
C CYS A 124 11.46 14.23 -9.76
N ILE A 125 10.91 13.01 -9.73
CA ILE A 125 10.07 12.50 -10.82
C ILE A 125 8.81 13.36 -10.91
N ARG A 126 8.54 13.92 -12.09
CA ARG A 126 7.38 14.79 -12.31
C ARG A 126 6.08 13.99 -12.19
N GLY A 127 5.03 14.62 -11.66
CA GLY A 127 3.70 14.03 -11.47
C GLY A 127 3.53 13.38 -10.09
N ASN A 128 4.53 13.41 -9.20
CA ASN A 128 4.43 12.92 -7.83
C ASN A 128 3.28 13.58 -7.03
N ASN A 129 2.97 14.83 -7.35
CA ASN A 129 1.89 15.63 -6.74
C ASN A 129 0.47 15.16 -7.08
N TYR A 130 0.30 14.25 -8.04
CA TYR A 130 -0.97 13.56 -8.28
C TYR A 130 -1.27 12.44 -7.26
N LEU A 131 -0.28 12.08 -6.42
CA LEU A 131 -0.38 10.97 -5.49
C LEU A 131 -0.40 11.43 -4.04
N ARG A 132 -1.15 10.73 -3.21
CA ARG A 132 -1.10 10.84 -1.74
C ARG A 132 -0.05 9.88 -1.18
N LYS A 133 1.20 10.10 -1.61
CA LYS A 133 2.40 9.30 -1.31
C LYS A 133 3.49 10.23 -0.78
N ALA A 134 4.41 9.69 0.01
CA ALA A 134 5.56 10.47 0.49
C ALA A 134 6.39 10.95 -0.72
N HIS A 135 6.35 12.25 -0.99
CA HIS A 135 6.95 12.83 -2.19
C HIS A 135 8.47 12.70 -2.24
N CYS A 136 9.13 12.59 -1.09
CA CYS A 136 10.57 12.32 -1.00
C CYS A 136 10.99 11.00 -1.67
N MET A 137 10.08 10.04 -1.81
CA MET A 137 10.35 8.78 -2.51
C MET A 137 10.55 8.96 -4.03
N PHE A 138 10.12 10.08 -4.57
CA PHE A 138 10.30 10.43 -5.99
C PHE A 138 11.59 11.20 -6.26
N GLY A 139 12.48 11.30 -5.26
CA GLY A 139 13.73 12.00 -5.32
C GLY A 139 13.67 13.41 -4.74
N TRP A 140 14.85 13.95 -4.50
CA TRP A 140 15.12 15.32 -4.10
C TRP A 140 16.54 15.68 -4.57
N ASP A 141 17.01 16.90 -4.31
CA ASP A 141 18.37 17.29 -4.63
C ASP A 141 19.45 16.52 -3.83
N TRP A 142 19.02 15.88 -2.71
CA TRP A 142 19.86 15.07 -1.82
C TRP A 142 19.41 13.61 -1.68
N GLY A 143 18.33 13.19 -2.33
CA GLY A 143 17.72 11.86 -2.13
C GLY A 143 17.47 11.11 -3.42
N PRO A 144 17.49 9.77 -3.37
CA PRO A 144 17.27 8.92 -4.52
C PRO A 144 15.82 8.90 -4.98
N GLN A 145 15.60 8.46 -6.21
CA GLN A 145 14.29 8.27 -6.82
C GLN A 145 13.86 6.80 -6.69
N LEU A 146 13.33 6.43 -5.54
CA LEU A 146 12.89 5.06 -5.24
C LEU A 146 11.40 5.06 -4.83
N PRO A 147 10.47 5.19 -5.80
CA PRO A 147 9.03 5.24 -5.51
C PRO A 147 8.48 3.85 -5.20
N ASP A 148 8.91 3.28 -4.08
CA ASP A 148 8.56 1.94 -3.60
C ASP A 148 7.05 1.75 -3.43
N ALA A 149 6.62 0.54 -3.18
CA ALA A 149 5.23 0.19 -2.92
C ALA A 149 5.16 -0.87 -1.81
N GLY A 150 4.00 -1.02 -1.18
CA GLY A 150 3.81 -2.13 -0.26
C GLY A 150 3.01 -1.80 1.00
N ILE A 151 3.06 -2.74 1.93
CA ILE A 151 2.37 -2.69 3.23
C ILE A 151 3.36 -2.13 4.25
N TRP A 152 3.37 -0.81 4.46
CA TRP A 152 4.38 -0.16 5.30
C TRP A 152 3.98 -0.04 6.78
N ARG A 153 2.71 -0.36 7.11
CA ARG A 153 2.17 -0.43 8.48
C ARG A 153 1.38 -1.71 8.68
N PRO A 154 1.06 -2.09 9.93
CA PRO A 154 0.34 -3.33 10.22
C PRO A 154 -0.97 -3.49 9.45
N VAL A 155 -1.36 -4.75 9.26
CA VAL A 155 -2.69 -5.16 8.83
C VAL A 155 -3.28 -6.03 9.91
N GLU A 156 -4.52 -5.75 10.31
CA GLU A 156 -5.20 -6.46 11.39
C GLU A 156 -6.59 -6.91 10.94
N LEU A 157 -7.02 -8.04 11.46
CA LEU A 157 -8.41 -8.48 11.40
C LEU A 157 -9.04 -8.20 12.77
N CYS A 158 -9.90 -7.17 12.81
CA CYS A 158 -10.60 -6.74 14.01
C CYS A 158 -12.06 -7.19 13.96
N ALA A 159 -12.61 -7.66 15.10
CA ALA A 159 -14.00 -8.02 15.18
C ALA A 159 -14.58 -7.60 16.54
N PHE A 160 -15.85 -7.24 16.55
CA PHE A 160 -16.58 -6.81 17.75
C PHE A 160 -18.08 -7.02 17.58
N SER A 161 -18.80 -7.09 18.72
CA SER A 161 -20.26 -7.02 18.77
C SER A 161 -20.64 -5.78 19.57
N ASP A 162 -21.88 -5.32 19.40
CA ASP A 162 -22.50 -4.17 20.05
C ASP A 162 -21.80 -2.83 19.71
N ALA A 163 -20.64 -2.53 20.32
CA ALA A 163 -19.99 -1.24 20.17
C ALA A 163 -18.47 -1.33 20.32
N ARG A 164 -17.77 -0.36 19.73
CA ARG A 164 -16.36 -0.09 19.97
C ARG A 164 -16.11 1.41 20.13
N ILE A 165 -15.10 1.78 20.86
CA ILE A 165 -14.61 3.17 20.89
C ILE A 165 -13.85 3.43 19.58
N ALA A 166 -14.37 4.32 18.75
CA ALA A 166 -13.76 4.66 17.47
C ALA A 166 -12.73 5.79 17.58
N ASP A 167 -12.98 6.75 18.48
CA ASP A 167 -12.11 7.92 18.72
C ASP A 167 -12.29 8.44 20.14
N VAL A 168 -11.22 8.97 20.74
CA VAL A 168 -11.24 9.62 22.05
C VAL A 168 -10.56 10.99 21.90
N ARG A 169 -11.31 12.04 22.17
CA ARG A 169 -10.79 13.44 22.17
C ARG A 169 -10.80 13.99 23.58
N ILE A 170 -9.61 14.31 24.07
CA ILE A 170 -9.42 14.99 25.35
C ILE A 170 -9.33 16.49 25.04
N LYS A 171 -10.19 17.29 25.65
CA LYS A 171 -10.19 18.76 25.55
C LYS A 171 -9.49 19.36 26.73
#